data_0ad068166771323a44966d9da0ddced5
#
_entry.id   0ad068166771323a44966d9da0ddced5
#
_cell.length_a   1.000
_cell.length_b   1.000
_cell.length_c   1.000
_cell.angle_alpha   90.00
_cell.angle_beta   90.00
_cell.angle_gamma   90.00
#
_symmetry.space_group_name_H-M   'P 1'
#
loop_
_entity.id
_entity.type
_entity.pdbx_description
1 polymer ?
#
loop_
_entity_poly.entity_id
_entity_poly.type
_entity_poly.pdbx_seq_one_letter_code
_entity_poly.pdbx_strand_id
1 'polypeptide(L)'
;MTLAIDMVGTNLGSGTKTYNINFCEYLNKRNLNERIYIFITETYKEEINDKKNKNITYIIKSKFLANIFFRIIWMQFFLPFELIKLKVSRLSSPMNFSPVILKFFNIKLILALHSNLPWVFFKQMSGNLLRNYFTKFIMEISIFVCDKLIVDSKFAKDEIVNL
;
A
#
# COMPACT_ATOMS: atom_id res chain seq x y z
N MET A 1 -15.63 5.77 11.93
CA MET A 1 -15.12 5.35 10.61
C MET A 1 -14.03 4.32 10.80
N THR A 2 -13.80 3.46 9.82
CA THR A 2 -12.78 2.38 9.91
C THR A 2 -11.80 2.53 8.77
N LEU A 3 -10.51 2.63 9.09
CA LEU A 3 -9.42 2.72 8.13
C LEU A 3 -8.68 1.38 8.06
N ALA A 4 -8.33 0.94 6.86
CA ALA A 4 -7.34 -0.11 6.66
C ALA A 4 -6.07 0.46 6.00
N ILE A 5 -4.93 -0.14 6.31
CA ILE A 5 -3.64 0.23 5.72
C ILE A 5 -2.98 -1.06 5.21
N ASP A 6 -2.67 -1.11 3.91
CA ASP A 6 -2.02 -2.26 3.28
C ASP A 6 -0.51 -2.05 3.19
N MET A 7 0.24 -2.66 4.10
CA MET A 7 1.70 -2.67 4.12
C MET A 7 2.29 -4.04 3.78
N VAL A 8 1.48 -4.95 3.23
CA VAL A 8 1.93 -6.30 2.85
C VAL A 8 2.96 -6.21 1.72
N GLY A 9 3.98 -7.06 1.76
CA GLY A 9 4.96 -7.23 0.68
C GLY A 9 6.07 -6.17 0.63
N THR A 10 6.28 -5.39 1.67
CA THR A 10 7.42 -4.46 1.74
C THR A 10 8.73 -5.25 1.85
N ASN A 11 9.67 -4.98 0.96
CA ASN A 11 10.99 -5.60 1.01
C ASN A 11 11.88 -4.99 2.11
N LEU A 12 12.71 -5.83 2.72
CA LEU A 12 13.75 -5.39 3.64
C LEU A 12 14.68 -4.38 2.94
N GLY A 13 15.00 -3.28 3.60
CA GLY A 13 15.98 -2.28 3.11
C GLY A 13 15.45 -1.26 2.12
N SER A 14 14.15 -1.18 1.86
CA SER A 14 13.57 -0.16 0.98
C SER A 14 13.14 1.11 1.74
N GLY A 15 13.17 2.27 1.06
CA GLY A 15 12.64 3.53 1.61
C GLY A 15 11.18 3.43 2.02
N THR A 16 10.38 2.65 1.28
CA THR A 16 8.98 2.37 1.60
C THR A 16 8.84 1.65 2.95
N LYS A 17 9.77 0.75 3.29
CA LYS A 17 9.77 0.08 4.59
C LYS A 17 9.97 1.08 5.72
N THR A 18 11.00 1.93 5.62
CA THR A 18 11.29 2.98 6.60
C THR A 18 10.09 3.92 6.77
N TYR A 19 9.48 4.34 5.66
CA TYR A 19 8.26 5.13 5.69
C TYR A 19 7.14 4.42 6.47
N ASN A 20 6.87 3.16 6.18
CA ASN A 20 5.80 2.39 6.81
C ASN A 20 6.02 2.18 8.30
N ILE A 21 7.26 1.90 8.74
CA ILE A 21 7.60 1.76 10.16
C ILE A 21 7.36 3.09 10.88
N ASN A 22 7.91 4.19 10.37
CA ASN A 22 7.73 5.51 10.95
C ASN A 22 6.24 5.92 10.99
N PHE A 23 5.47 5.53 9.97
CA PHE A 23 4.04 5.78 9.93
C PHE A 23 3.29 4.99 11.00
N CYS A 24 3.61 3.72 11.22
CA CYS A 24 3.07 2.92 12.31
C CYS A 24 3.41 3.52 13.68
N GLU A 25 4.66 3.95 13.89
CA GLU A 25 5.07 4.60 15.13
C GLU A 25 4.31 5.90 15.37
N TYR A 26 4.14 6.71 14.35
CA TYR A 26 3.37 7.94 14.41
C TYR A 26 1.92 7.67 14.82
N LEU A 27 1.26 6.67 14.20
CA LEU A 27 -0.10 6.28 14.53
C LEU A 27 -0.22 5.78 15.97
N ASN A 28 0.75 4.99 16.44
CA ASN A 28 0.76 4.47 17.80
C ASN A 28 0.87 5.57 18.88
N LYS A 29 1.50 6.69 18.55
CA LYS A 29 1.65 7.85 19.45
C LYS A 29 0.42 8.76 19.47
N ARG A 30 -0.52 8.61 18.52
CA ARG A 30 -1.70 9.47 18.40
C ARG A 30 -2.88 8.95 19.19
N ASN A 31 -3.69 9.89 19.69
CA ASN A 31 -5.00 9.56 20.25
C ASN A 31 -5.98 9.40 19.07
N LEU A 32 -6.26 8.15 18.71
CA LEU A 32 -7.06 7.81 17.55
C LEU A 32 -8.53 7.66 17.96
N ASN A 33 -9.41 8.34 17.25
CA ASN A 33 -10.86 8.25 17.43
C ASN A 33 -11.52 7.23 16.50
N GLU A 34 -10.73 6.54 15.66
CA GLU A 34 -11.21 5.55 14.71
C GLU A 34 -10.42 4.24 14.82
N ARG A 35 -11.05 3.14 14.43
CA ARG A 35 -10.39 1.83 14.37
C ARG A 35 -9.54 1.74 13.11
N ILE A 36 -8.30 1.28 13.27
CA ILE A 36 -7.33 1.09 12.20
C ILE A 36 -6.92 -0.38 12.14
N TYR A 37 -7.04 -0.98 10.95
CA TYR A 37 -6.49 -2.30 10.64
C TYR A 37 -5.25 -2.13 9.78
N ILE A 38 -4.12 -2.69 10.21
CA ILE A 38 -2.86 -2.62 9.46
C ILE A 38 -2.50 -4.03 9.02
N PHE A 39 -2.51 -4.26 7.70
CA PHE A 39 -2.07 -5.51 7.10
C PHE A 39 -0.57 -5.50 6.92
N ILE A 40 0.11 -6.46 7.50
CA ILE A 40 1.58 -6.62 7.46
C ILE A 40 1.95 -8.07 7.19
N THR A 41 3.18 -8.31 6.72
CA THR A 41 3.75 -9.66 6.67
C THR A 41 4.42 -10.02 8.00
N GLU A 42 4.62 -11.32 8.25
CA GLU A 42 5.32 -11.83 9.44
C GLU A 42 6.67 -11.15 9.66
N THR A 43 7.40 -10.87 8.57
CA THR A 43 8.71 -10.19 8.62
C THR A 43 8.65 -8.77 9.17
N TYR A 44 7.50 -8.11 9.13
CA TYR A 44 7.30 -6.78 9.70
C TYR A 44 7.01 -6.79 11.19
N LYS A 45 6.43 -7.88 11.69
CA LYS A 45 6.01 -7.99 13.09
C LYS A 45 7.16 -7.78 14.06
N GLU A 46 8.37 -8.26 13.70
CA GLU A 46 9.57 -8.16 14.53
C GLU A 46 10.12 -6.74 14.64
N GLU A 47 9.79 -5.87 13.70
CA GLU A 47 10.32 -4.51 13.60
C GLU A 47 9.35 -3.43 14.09
N ILE A 48 8.07 -3.75 14.15
CA ILE A 48 7.06 -2.84 14.68
C ILE A 48 7.05 -2.96 16.18
N ASN A 49 7.61 -1.95 16.84
CA ASN A 49 7.62 -1.86 18.30
C ASN A 49 6.18 -1.84 18.83
N ASP A 50 5.81 -2.85 19.59
CA ASP A 50 4.44 -3.19 20.03
C ASP A 50 3.88 -2.22 21.10
N LYS A 51 4.03 -0.92 20.87
CA LYS A 51 3.29 0.08 21.66
C LYS A 51 1.81 -0.04 21.30
N LYS A 52 1.08 -0.76 22.14
CA LYS A 52 -0.32 -1.13 21.92
C LYS A 52 -1.24 0.10 21.97
N ASN A 53 -1.51 0.69 20.81
CA ASN A 53 -2.66 1.56 20.69
C ASN A 53 -3.92 0.69 20.56
N LYS A 54 -4.86 0.83 21.49
CA LYS A 54 -6.09 0.01 21.55
C LYS A 54 -6.97 0.09 20.29
N ASN A 55 -6.79 1.14 19.49
CA ASN A 55 -7.54 1.36 18.26
C ASN A 55 -6.85 0.80 17.02
N ILE A 56 -5.63 0.26 17.16
CA ILE A 56 -4.87 -0.35 16.06
C ILE A 56 -4.87 -1.87 16.20
N THR A 57 -5.25 -2.55 15.13
CA THR A 57 -5.20 -4.02 15.03
C THR A 57 -4.30 -4.41 13.88
N TYR A 58 -3.19 -5.11 14.16
CA TYR A 58 -2.31 -5.65 13.14
C TYR A 58 -2.84 -7.01 12.65
N ILE A 59 -3.01 -7.13 11.34
CA ILE A 59 -3.41 -8.36 10.66
C ILE A 59 -2.19 -8.92 9.95
N ILE A 60 -1.66 -10.01 10.52
CA ILE A 60 -0.43 -10.62 10.03
C ILE A 60 -0.75 -11.56 8.87
N LYS A 61 -0.06 -11.38 7.77
CA LYS A 61 -0.15 -12.20 6.56
C LYS A 61 1.13 -13.00 6.35
N SER A 62 0.98 -14.14 5.69
CA SER A 62 2.09 -15.04 5.41
C SER A 62 3.22 -14.35 4.64
N LYS A 63 4.46 -14.72 4.94
CA LYS A 63 5.67 -14.28 4.25
C LYS A 63 5.68 -14.53 2.74
N PHE A 64 4.88 -15.49 2.25
CA PHE A 64 4.73 -15.72 0.80
C PHE A 64 4.24 -14.49 0.04
N LEU A 65 3.49 -13.61 0.70
CA LEU A 65 3.03 -12.36 0.10
C LEU A 65 4.14 -11.30 -0.05
N ALA A 66 5.36 -11.57 0.38
CA ALA A 66 6.54 -10.78 0.00
C ALA A 66 6.88 -10.93 -1.48
N ASN A 67 6.46 -12.04 -2.12
CA ASN A 67 6.58 -12.21 -3.57
C ASN A 67 5.51 -11.36 -4.28
N ILE A 68 5.95 -10.55 -5.25
CA ILE A 68 5.10 -9.58 -5.96
C ILE A 68 3.90 -10.24 -6.66
N PHE A 69 4.07 -11.43 -7.23
CA PHE A 69 3.02 -12.15 -7.94
C PHE A 69 1.90 -12.58 -6.98
N PHE A 70 2.25 -13.27 -5.90
CA PHE A 70 1.27 -13.69 -4.88
C PHE A 70 0.62 -12.50 -4.19
N ARG A 71 1.39 -11.42 -3.98
CA ARG A 71 0.85 -10.19 -3.42
C ARG A 71 -0.22 -9.56 -4.32
N ILE A 72 0.02 -9.47 -5.62
CA ILE A 72 -0.95 -8.88 -6.55
C ILE A 72 -2.24 -9.71 -6.56
N ILE A 73 -2.14 -11.05 -6.60
CA ILE A 73 -3.31 -11.93 -6.54
C ILE A 73 -4.07 -11.70 -5.22
N TRP A 74 -3.38 -11.71 -4.09
CA TRP A 74 -4.02 -11.48 -2.79
C TRP A 74 -4.67 -10.09 -2.72
N MET A 75 -3.96 -9.07 -3.15
CA MET A 75 -4.42 -7.68 -3.13
C MET A 75 -5.68 -7.48 -3.99
N GLN A 76 -5.74 -8.11 -5.18
CA GLN A 76 -6.87 -7.92 -6.08
C GLN A 76 -8.08 -8.75 -5.68
N PHE A 77 -7.89 -9.99 -5.21
CA PHE A 77 -8.99 -10.93 -5.02
C PHE A 77 -9.35 -11.16 -3.54
N PHE A 78 -8.38 -11.21 -2.65
CA PHE A 78 -8.63 -11.56 -1.24
C PHE A 78 -8.77 -10.35 -0.33
N LEU A 79 -7.92 -9.33 -0.48
CA LEU A 79 -7.97 -8.13 0.34
C LEU A 79 -9.35 -7.44 0.29
N PRO A 80 -10.03 -7.26 -0.86
CA PRO A 80 -11.35 -6.64 -0.91
C PRO A 80 -12.38 -7.34 -0.03
N PHE A 81 -12.40 -8.67 -0.02
CA PHE A 81 -13.31 -9.44 0.83
C PHE A 81 -13.01 -9.25 2.32
N GLU A 82 -11.73 -9.19 2.68
CA GLU A 82 -11.34 -8.93 4.07
C GLU A 82 -11.78 -7.52 4.51
N LEU A 83 -11.61 -6.52 3.65
CA LEU A 83 -12.04 -5.14 3.93
C LEU A 83 -13.55 -5.04 4.15
N ILE A 84 -14.34 -5.77 3.33
CA ILE A 84 -15.79 -5.83 3.48
C ILE A 84 -16.18 -6.49 4.81
N LYS A 85 -15.58 -7.63 5.16
CA LYS A 85 -15.82 -8.33 6.44
C LYS A 85 -15.49 -7.45 7.64
N LEU A 86 -14.45 -6.65 7.56
CA LEU A 86 -14.02 -5.72 8.61
C LEU A 86 -14.81 -4.39 8.61
N LYS A 87 -15.75 -4.23 7.69
CA LYS A 87 -16.55 -3.00 7.50
C LYS A 87 -15.67 -1.76 7.36
N VAL A 88 -14.61 -1.90 6.57
CA VAL A 88 -13.67 -0.83 6.28
C VAL A 88 -14.34 0.19 5.36
N SER A 89 -14.22 1.47 5.66
CA SER A 89 -14.73 2.57 4.83
C SER A 89 -13.65 3.24 3.97
N ARG A 90 -12.37 3.08 4.35
CA ARG A 90 -11.23 3.66 3.63
C ARG A 90 -10.04 2.71 3.66
N LEU A 91 -9.37 2.54 2.51
CA LEU A 91 -8.09 1.83 2.39
C LEU A 91 -6.99 2.84 2.06
N SER A 92 -5.90 2.83 2.83
CA SER A 92 -4.64 3.48 2.47
C SER A 92 -3.66 2.41 1.98
N SER A 93 -3.12 2.59 0.78
CA SER A 93 -2.12 1.71 0.17
C SER A 93 -0.82 2.47 -0.05
N PRO A 94 0.12 2.45 0.90
CA PRO A 94 1.41 3.13 0.81
C PRO A 94 2.46 2.28 0.08
N MET A 95 2.08 1.57 -0.98
CA MET A 95 2.92 0.55 -1.61
C MET A 95 2.97 0.65 -3.15
N ASN A 96 2.70 1.83 -3.71
CA ASN A 96 2.65 2.11 -5.14
C ASN A 96 1.56 1.35 -5.93
N PHE A 97 0.87 0.40 -5.32
CA PHE A 97 -0.21 -0.39 -5.93
C PHE A 97 -1.44 -0.38 -5.04
N SER A 98 -2.58 -0.61 -5.65
CA SER A 98 -3.85 -0.71 -4.94
C SER A 98 -4.79 -1.73 -5.57
N PRO A 99 -5.78 -2.25 -4.82
CA PRO A 99 -6.80 -3.12 -5.38
C PRO A 99 -7.71 -2.35 -6.34
N VAL A 100 -7.62 -2.68 -7.62
CA VAL A 100 -8.41 -2.02 -8.69
C VAL A 100 -9.90 -2.28 -8.52
N ILE A 101 -10.26 -3.47 -8.07
CA ILE A 101 -11.65 -3.90 -7.90
C ILE A 101 -12.40 -3.08 -6.83
N LEU A 102 -11.70 -2.38 -5.94
CA LEU A 102 -12.34 -1.54 -4.91
C LEU A 102 -13.16 -0.38 -5.49
N LYS A 103 -12.92 0.00 -6.73
CA LYS A 103 -13.76 0.99 -7.43
C LYS A 103 -15.24 0.59 -7.49
N PHE A 104 -15.53 -0.72 -7.44
CA PHE A 104 -16.90 -1.26 -7.44
C PHE A 104 -17.51 -1.39 -6.06
N PHE A 105 -16.75 -1.08 -5.00
CA PHE A 105 -17.19 -1.13 -3.62
C PHE A 105 -17.19 0.28 -3.01
N ASN A 106 -18.03 0.50 -2.02
CA ASN A 106 -18.09 1.79 -1.34
C ASN A 106 -16.96 1.97 -0.30
N ILE A 107 -15.70 1.69 -0.73
CA ILE A 107 -14.49 1.83 0.06
C ILE A 107 -13.60 2.86 -0.63
N LYS A 108 -13.34 3.99 0.03
CA LYS A 108 -12.47 5.04 -0.52
C LYS A 108 -11.02 4.60 -0.52
N LEU A 109 -10.35 4.76 -1.64
CA LEU A 109 -8.97 4.35 -1.85
C LEU A 109 -8.02 5.53 -1.83
N ILE A 110 -7.03 5.49 -0.92
CA ILE A 110 -5.94 6.45 -0.81
C ILE A 110 -4.66 5.74 -1.22
N LEU A 111 -4.07 6.13 -2.33
CA LEU A 111 -2.81 5.57 -2.83
C LEU A 111 -1.65 6.50 -2.48
N ALA A 112 -0.57 5.98 -1.88
CA ALA A 112 0.69 6.69 -1.80
C ALA A 112 1.69 6.10 -2.79
N LEU A 113 2.28 6.98 -3.61
CA LEU A 113 3.23 6.65 -4.64
C LEU A 113 4.60 7.19 -4.25
N HIS A 114 5.52 6.27 -3.96
CA HIS A 114 6.88 6.56 -3.51
C HIS A 114 7.92 6.48 -4.65
N SER A 115 7.48 6.20 -5.88
CA SER A 115 8.39 6.04 -7.01
C SER A 115 7.71 6.41 -8.32
N ASN A 116 8.35 7.27 -9.07
CA ASN A 116 8.01 7.61 -10.46
C ASN A 116 8.94 6.91 -11.47
N LEU A 117 9.78 5.96 -11.00
CA LEU A 117 10.71 5.20 -11.83
C LEU A 117 10.10 4.61 -13.11
N PRO A 118 8.88 4.01 -13.08
CA PRO A 118 8.28 3.43 -14.28
C PRO A 118 7.99 4.41 -15.40
N TRP A 119 7.96 5.70 -15.13
CA TRP A 119 7.73 6.74 -16.15
C TRP A 119 9.02 7.44 -16.55
N VAL A 120 9.81 7.85 -15.59
CA VAL A 120 11.02 8.66 -15.84
C VAL A 120 12.23 7.81 -16.22
N PHE A 121 12.39 6.64 -15.60
CA PHE A 121 13.58 5.80 -15.74
C PHE A 121 13.24 4.36 -16.16
N PHE A 122 12.22 4.17 -16.99
CA PHE A 122 11.74 2.86 -17.40
C PHE A 122 12.85 1.94 -17.93
N LYS A 123 13.74 2.47 -18.78
CA LYS A 123 14.86 1.70 -19.37
C LYS A 123 15.93 1.30 -18.34
N GLN A 124 16.00 1.98 -17.20
CA GLN A 124 16.98 1.75 -16.14
C GLN A 124 16.43 0.83 -15.04
N MET A 125 15.15 0.48 -15.12
CA MET A 125 14.55 -0.46 -14.16
C MET A 125 15.21 -1.83 -14.27
N SER A 126 15.69 -2.34 -13.13
CA SER A 126 16.23 -3.69 -13.06
C SER A 126 15.14 -4.74 -13.34
N GLY A 127 15.48 -5.79 -14.08
CA GLY A 127 14.63 -6.94 -14.32
C GLY A 127 14.17 -7.12 -15.76
N ASN A 128 13.22 -8.05 -15.96
CA ASN A 128 12.68 -8.39 -17.27
C ASN A 128 11.75 -7.26 -17.76
N LEU A 129 11.82 -6.90 -19.04
CA LEU A 129 10.96 -5.91 -19.68
C LEU A 129 9.47 -6.17 -19.45
N LEU A 130 9.03 -7.43 -19.57
CA LEU A 130 7.64 -7.82 -19.33
C LEU A 130 7.18 -7.45 -17.91
N ARG A 131 8.03 -7.74 -16.91
CA ARG A 131 7.76 -7.37 -15.52
C ARG A 131 7.66 -5.86 -15.34
N ASN A 132 8.53 -5.10 -16.00
CA ASN A 132 8.57 -3.64 -15.89
C ASN A 132 7.31 -3.01 -16.53
N TYR A 133 6.89 -3.49 -17.71
CA TYR A 133 5.62 -3.09 -18.33
C TYR A 133 4.42 -3.43 -17.46
N PHE A 134 4.37 -4.64 -16.90
CA PHE A 134 3.31 -5.06 -16.00
C PHE A 134 3.25 -4.19 -14.74
N THR A 135 4.41 -3.88 -14.14
CA THR A 135 4.50 -3.00 -12.97
C THR A 135 3.97 -1.62 -13.29
N LYS A 136 4.41 -1.02 -14.41
CA LYS A 136 3.93 0.27 -14.87
C LYS A 136 2.41 0.26 -15.07
N PHE A 137 1.88 -0.72 -15.79
CA PHE A 137 0.46 -0.87 -16.06
C PHE A 137 -0.39 -0.96 -14.78
N ILE A 138 0.04 -1.79 -13.80
CA ILE A 138 -0.68 -1.90 -12.52
C ILE A 138 -0.63 -0.59 -11.74
N MET A 139 0.49 0.14 -11.77
CA MET A 139 0.60 1.44 -11.13
C MET A 139 -0.34 2.46 -11.78
N GLU A 140 -0.38 2.54 -13.11
CA GLU A 140 -1.26 3.44 -13.86
C GLU A 140 -2.74 3.17 -13.55
N ILE A 141 -3.16 1.91 -13.57
CA ILE A 141 -4.53 1.56 -13.19
C ILE A 141 -4.81 1.92 -11.72
N SER A 142 -3.84 1.70 -10.82
CA SER A 142 -3.99 2.06 -9.40
C SER A 142 -4.18 3.56 -9.20
N ILE A 143 -3.46 4.38 -9.97
CA ILE A 143 -3.63 5.84 -9.96
C ILE A 143 -5.02 6.21 -10.49
N PHE A 144 -5.44 5.60 -11.59
CA PHE A 144 -6.74 5.89 -12.21
C PHE A 144 -7.94 5.55 -11.32
N VAL A 145 -7.83 4.49 -10.50
CA VAL A 145 -8.95 4.05 -9.64
C VAL A 145 -8.96 4.69 -8.26
N CYS A 146 -7.86 5.31 -7.80
CA CYS A 146 -7.80 5.87 -6.47
C CYS A 146 -8.65 7.15 -6.34
N ASP A 147 -9.25 7.34 -5.15
CA ASP A 147 -9.98 8.56 -4.81
C ASP A 147 -9.03 9.70 -4.42
N LYS A 148 -7.86 9.35 -3.89
CA LYS A 148 -6.83 10.30 -3.47
C LYS A 148 -5.44 9.74 -3.71
N LEU A 149 -4.60 10.53 -4.37
CA LEU A 149 -3.19 10.23 -4.61
C LEU A 149 -2.32 11.08 -3.69
N ILE A 150 -1.36 10.45 -3.03
CA ILE A 150 -0.30 11.08 -2.26
C ILE A 150 1.02 10.80 -2.96
N VAL A 151 1.84 11.82 -3.15
CA VAL A 151 3.18 11.71 -3.77
C VAL A 151 4.21 12.42 -2.91
N ASP A 152 5.44 11.92 -2.90
CA ASP A 152 6.48 12.37 -1.98
C ASP A 152 7.12 13.71 -2.35
N SER A 153 6.95 14.17 -3.61
CA SER A 153 7.56 15.41 -4.07
C SER A 153 6.72 16.13 -5.13
N LYS A 154 6.97 17.44 -5.26
CA LYS A 154 6.37 18.24 -6.33
C LYS A 154 6.76 17.71 -7.71
N PHE A 155 8.04 17.34 -7.89
CA PHE A 155 8.54 16.76 -9.13
C PHE A 155 7.74 15.50 -9.53
N ALA A 156 7.58 14.55 -8.60
CA ALA A 156 6.78 13.33 -8.86
C ALA A 156 5.31 13.66 -9.18
N LYS A 157 4.74 14.68 -8.55
CA LYS A 157 3.40 15.14 -8.85
C LYS A 157 3.29 15.68 -10.28
N ASP A 158 4.20 16.55 -10.68
CA ASP A 158 4.19 17.21 -12.00
C ASP A 158 4.34 16.17 -13.13
N GLU A 159 5.21 15.15 -12.94
CA GLU A 159 5.38 14.03 -13.88
C GLU A 159 4.12 13.15 -14.01
N ILE A 160 3.39 12.93 -12.91
CA ILE A 160 2.19 12.07 -12.92
C ILE A 160 0.97 12.81 -13.47
N VAL A 161 0.84 14.10 -13.24
CA VAL A 161 -0.28 14.90 -13.75
C VAL A 161 -0.22 15.03 -15.27
N ASN A 162 0.97 14.86 -15.87
CA ASN A 162 1.18 14.92 -17.32
C ASN A 162 1.04 13.54 -18.02
N LEU A 163 0.64 12.48 -17.28
CA LEU A 163 0.33 11.16 -17.82
C LEU A 163 -1.10 11.10 -18.35
#